data_3fa21fc84ff242ecbf9bee5931b612cc
#
_entry.id   3fa21fc84ff242ecbf9bee5931b612cc
#
_cell.length_a   1.000
_cell.length_b   1.000
_cell.length_c   1.000
_cell.angle_alpha   90.00
_cell.angle_beta   90.00
_cell.angle_gamma   90.00
#
_symmetry.space_group_name_H-M   'P 1'
#
loop_
_entity.id
_entity.type
_entity.pdbx_description
1 polymer ?
#
loop_
_entity_poly.entity_id
_entity_poly.type
_entity_poly.pdbx_seq_one_letter_code
_entity_poly.pdbx_strand_id
1 'polypeptide(L)'
;GLRTLITTPHKGSRHRHTRYGLDQAGRWTLIHPDDQDRPLEGALDEQSLEYLAGTLLRRYGIVFRSLLTRESALPPWQDLLRIYRRMEARGDVRGGRFVAAQYGEQFALPEAVEMLRAQRQIEPSGEIITLHAADPLNLSGILFPGEKIPALSGHRLLLRDGLLIGYLRGKTCHFTVPISEEDAWELKNRLI
;
A
#
# COMPACT_ATOMS: atom_id res chain seq x y z
N GLY A 1 17.17 -28.65 10.37
CA GLY A 1 16.64 -27.37 10.83
C GLY A 1 15.13 -27.33 11.09
N LEU A 2 14.30 -27.84 10.17
CA LEU A 2 12.83 -27.80 10.31
C LEU A 2 12.24 -28.76 11.37
N ARG A 3 12.95 -29.84 11.67
CA ARG A 3 12.49 -30.81 12.71
C ARG A 3 12.58 -30.23 14.12
N THR A 4 13.44 -29.27 14.39
CA THR A 4 13.65 -28.69 15.73
C THR A 4 12.58 -27.66 16.10
N LEU A 5 11.89 -27.05 15.14
CA LEU A 5 10.80 -26.09 15.37
C LEU A 5 9.47 -26.76 15.76
N ILE A 6 9.35 -28.08 15.51
CA ILE A 6 8.09 -28.82 15.71
C ILE A 6 8.09 -29.58 17.06
N THR A 7 9.24 -29.70 17.76
CA THR A 7 9.41 -30.62 18.89
C THR A 7 9.75 -29.99 20.24
N THR A 8 9.53 -28.74 20.52
CA THR A 8 9.64 -28.19 21.88
C THR A 8 8.26 -28.06 22.53
N PRO A 9 7.86 -28.94 23.48
CA PRO A 9 6.63 -28.78 24.22
C PRO A 9 6.82 -27.76 25.34
N HIS A 10 6.25 -26.58 25.17
CA HIS A 10 6.06 -25.65 26.28
C HIS A 10 4.88 -26.16 27.15
N LYS A 11 5.17 -26.54 28.37
CA LYS A 11 4.16 -26.88 29.38
C LYS A 11 3.37 -25.62 29.76
N GLY A 12 2.05 -25.67 29.55
CA GLY A 12 1.12 -24.81 30.26
C GLY A 12 0.30 -23.83 29.43
N SER A 13 -0.59 -24.33 28.56
CA SER A 13 -1.87 -23.68 28.26
C SER A 13 -2.76 -24.67 27.50
N ARG A 14 -3.98 -24.91 28.02
CA ARG A 14 -4.96 -25.78 27.39
C ARG A 14 -5.57 -25.08 26.19
N HIS A 15 -4.80 -24.86 25.10
CA HIS A 15 -5.35 -24.57 23.80
C HIS A 15 -5.46 -25.87 23.01
N ARG A 16 -6.66 -26.14 22.48
CA ARG A 16 -6.89 -27.20 21.51
C ARG A 16 -5.93 -27.00 20.33
N HIS A 17 -4.84 -27.73 20.32
CA HIS A 17 -3.99 -27.85 19.15
C HIS A 17 -4.76 -28.61 18.06
N THR A 18 -5.30 -27.89 17.11
CA THR A 18 -5.67 -28.48 15.84
C THR A 18 -4.35 -28.92 15.21
N ARG A 19 -4.06 -30.21 15.21
CA ARG A 19 -2.89 -30.78 14.54
C ARG A 19 -3.18 -30.71 13.04
N TYR A 20 -2.74 -29.65 12.39
CA TYR A 20 -2.68 -29.63 10.93
C TYR A 20 -1.55 -30.56 10.50
N GLY A 21 -1.84 -31.52 9.61
CA GLY A 21 -0.80 -32.32 8.96
C GLY A 21 0.08 -31.42 8.07
N LEU A 22 1.32 -31.84 7.82
CA LEU A 22 2.24 -31.12 6.92
C LEU A 22 1.67 -30.95 5.51
N ASP A 23 0.78 -31.87 5.09
CA ASP A 23 0.00 -31.81 3.85
C ASP A 23 -1.04 -30.69 3.82
N GLN A 24 -1.49 -30.20 4.99
CA GLN A 24 -2.43 -29.09 5.14
C GLN A 24 -1.74 -27.74 5.41
N ALA A 25 -0.43 -27.72 5.58
CA ALA A 25 0.34 -26.52 5.90
C ALA A 25 0.43 -25.50 4.75
N GLY A 26 -0.16 -25.78 3.59
CA GLY A 26 -0.08 -24.92 2.41
C GLY A 26 1.23 -25.10 1.62
N ARG A 27 1.38 -24.31 0.59
CA ARG A 27 2.61 -24.29 -0.22
C ARG A 27 3.58 -23.24 0.33
N TRP A 28 4.76 -23.70 0.69
CA TRP A 28 5.85 -22.84 1.11
C TRP A 28 6.87 -22.75 -0.02
N THR A 29 7.35 -21.55 -0.30
CA THR A 29 8.46 -21.33 -1.23
C THR A 29 9.54 -20.55 -0.53
N LEU A 30 10.79 -20.87 -0.81
CA LEU A 30 11.93 -20.08 -0.36
C LEU A 30 12.02 -18.85 -1.26
N ILE A 31 11.90 -17.67 -0.68
CA ILE A 31 11.92 -16.41 -1.43
C ILE A 31 13.33 -16.13 -1.97
N HIS A 32 14.36 -16.54 -1.21
CA HIS A 32 15.77 -16.38 -1.57
C HIS A 32 16.50 -17.70 -1.36
N PRO A 33 16.57 -18.60 -2.38
CA PRO A 33 17.24 -19.89 -2.23
C PRO A 33 18.75 -19.80 -1.95
N ASP A 34 19.39 -18.73 -2.37
CA ASP A 34 20.85 -18.56 -2.29
C ASP A 34 21.33 -17.58 -1.19
N ASP A 35 20.43 -16.98 -0.42
CA ASP A 35 20.75 -15.88 0.52
C ASP A 35 20.82 -16.33 1.98
N GLN A 36 21.36 -17.52 2.26
CA GLN A 36 21.51 -17.93 3.66
C GLN A 36 22.54 -17.08 4.46
N ASP A 37 23.36 -16.24 3.78
CA ASP A 37 24.42 -15.44 4.41
C ASP A 37 24.60 -14.03 3.83
N ARG A 38 23.68 -13.52 3.03
CA ARG A 38 23.84 -12.17 2.51
C ARG A 38 23.14 -11.17 3.43
N PRO A 39 23.90 -10.33 4.18
CA PRO A 39 23.30 -9.21 4.90
C PRO A 39 22.59 -8.31 3.87
N LEU A 40 21.38 -7.86 4.20
CA LEU A 40 20.68 -6.80 3.44
C LEU A 40 21.41 -5.44 3.51
N GLU A 41 22.63 -5.42 4.05
CA GLU A 41 23.48 -4.24 4.24
C GLU A 41 24.40 -3.91 3.05
N GLY A 42 24.28 -4.60 1.92
CA GLY A 42 24.98 -4.20 0.70
C GLY A 42 24.18 -3.16 -0.09
N ALA A 43 24.81 -2.10 -0.56
CA ALA A 43 24.21 -1.21 -1.54
C ALA A 43 23.74 -2.06 -2.73
N LEU A 44 22.44 -1.94 -3.09
CA LEU A 44 21.90 -2.61 -4.27
C LEU A 44 22.69 -2.17 -5.50
N ASP A 45 23.03 -3.11 -6.37
CA ASP A 45 23.62 -2.76 -7.65
C ASP A 45 22.64 -1.96 -8.52
N GLU A 46 23.15 -1.33 -9.53
CA GLU A 46 22.36 -0.43 -10.37
C GLU A 46 21.21 -1.14 -11.09
N GLN A 47 21.42 -2.39 -11.50
CA GLN A 47 20.40 -3.20 -12.16
C GLN A 47 19.26 -3.56 -11.19
N SER A 48 19.59 -3.93 -9.97
CA SER A 48 18.62 -4.23 -8.91
C SER A 48 17.82 -2.99 -8.52
N LEU A 49 18.48 -1.82 -8.44
CA LEU A 49 17.79 -0.54 -8.20
C LEU A 49 16.81 -0.18 -9.31
N GLU A 50 17.20 -0.39 -10.57
CA GLU A 50 16.33 -0.11 -11.73
C GLU A 50 15.15 -1.08 -11.78
N TYR A 51 15.37 -2.36 -11.51
CA TYR A 51 14.30 -3.34 -11.40
C TYR A 51 13.30 -2.99 -10.28
N LEU A 52 13.81 -2.58 -9.10
CA LEU A 52 13.00 -2.14 -7.97
C LEU A 52 12.19 -0.88 -8.32
N ALA A 53 12.84 0.12 -8.91
CA ALA A 53 12.18 1.36 -9.36
C ALA A 53 11.05 1.07 -10.34
N GLY A 54 11.28 0.20 -11.32
CA GLY A 54 10.26 -0.27 -12.27
C GLY A 54 9.12 -1.03 -11.59
N THR A 55 9.43 -1.83 -10.57
CA THR A 55 8.42 -2.57 -9.80
C THR A 55 7.52 -1.63 -9.00
N LEU A 56 8.08 -0.60 -8.37
CA LEU A 56 7.32 0.43 -7.66
C LEU A 56 6.41 1.22 -8.62
N LEU A 57 6.91 1.57 -9.80
CA LEU A 57 6.10 2.23 -10.84
C LEU A 57 4.94 1.34 -11.31
N ARG A 58 5.19 0.05 -11.56
CA ARG A 58 4.10 -0.88 -11.94
C ARG A 58 3.07 -1.07 -10.84
N ARG A 59 3.49 -1.02 -9.56
CA ARG A 59 2.58 -1.13 -8.41
C ARG A 59 1.69 0.09 -8.24
N TYR A 60 2.26 1.28 -8.40
CA TYR A 60 1.57 2.53 -8.04
C TYR A 60 1.18 3.38 -9.25
N GLY A 61 1.72 3.14 -10.42
CA GLY A 61 1.55 3.98 -11.60
C GLY A 61 2.30 5.31 -11.50
N ILE A 62 2.29 5.93 -10.32
CA ILE A 62 2.98 7.17 -9.98
C ILE A 62 3.77 6.96 -8.69
N VAL A 63 5.01 7.43 -8.67
CA VAL A 63 5.90 7.32 -7.51
C VAL A 63 6.39 8.70 -7.07
N PHE A 64 6.40 8.92 -5.76
CA PHE A 64 6.94 10.09 -5.09
C PHE A 64 7.35 9.73 -3.65
N ARG A 65 8.19 10.56 -3.05
CA ARG A 65 8.87 10.22 -1.78
C ARG A 65 7.92 9.82 -0.66
N SER A 66 6.85 10.59 -0.42
CA SER A 66 5.92 10.31 0.69
C SER A 66 5.09 9.03 0.48
N LEU A 67 4.81 8.63 -0.78
CA LEU A 67 4.16 7.36 -1.07
C LEU A 67 5.01 6.19 -0.61
N LEU A 68 6.31 6.26 -0.82
CA LEU A 68 7.25 5.17 -0.50
C LEU A 68 7.50 5.00 0.99
N THR A 69 7.07 5.93 1.84
CA THR A 69 7.17 5.76 3.31
C THR A 69 6.35 4.60 3.87
N ARG A 70 5.45 4.04 3.07
CA ARG A 70 4.65 2.86 3.43
C ARG A 70 5.30 1.54 3.09
N GLU A 71 6.33 1.55 2.26
CA GLU A 71 7.10 0.37 1.90
C GLU A 71 8.19 0.11 2.93
N SER A 72 8.46 -1.16 3.19
CA SER A 72 9.57 -1.60 4.03
C SER A 72 10.77 -1.97 3.15
N ALA A 73 11.96 -1.92 3.72
CA ALA A 73 13.20 -2.39 3.09
C ALA A 73 13.51 -1.73 1.72
N LEU A 74 13.19 -0.44 1.57
CA LEU A 74 13.61 0.32 0.39
C LEU A 74 14.99 0.96 0.57
N PRO A 75 15.74 1.11 -0.51
CA PRO A 75 16.96 1.93 -0.52
C PRO A 75 16.61 3.41 -0.26
N PRO A 76 17.60 4.24 0.07
CA PRO A 76 17.40 5.67 0.23
C PRO A 76 16.72 6.29 -1.01
N TRP A 77 15.78 7.21 -0.78
CA TRP A 77 15.09 7.91 -1.87
C TRP A 77 16.01 8.52 -2.91
N GLN A 78 17.20 8.99 -2.52
CA GLN A 78 18.18 9.58 -3.43
C GLN A 78 18.68 8.59 -4.48
N ASP A 79 18.81 7.31 -4.14
CA ASP A 79 19.22 6.28 -5.08
C ASP A 79 18.13 5.99 -6.10
N LEU A 80 16.88 5.86 -5.64
CA LEU A 80 15.72 5.70 -6.51
C LEU A 80 15.52 6.94 -7.41
N LEU A 81 15.70 8.13 -6.85
CA LEU A 81 15.57 9.39 -7.59
C LEU A 81 16.54 9.46 -8.77
N ARG A 82 17.80 9.04 -8.55
CA ARG A 82 18.80 8.96 -9.62
C ARG A 82 18.36 8.01 -10.73
N ILE A 83 17.79 6.87 -10.38
CA ILE A 83 17.26 5.91 -11.34
C ILE A 83 16.07 6.50 -12.11
N TYR A 84 15.09 7.09 -11.42
CA TYR A 84 13.92 7.67 -12.07
C TYR A 84 14.28 8.80 -13.05
N ARG A 85 15.23 9.68 -12.69
CA ARG A 85 15.73 10.72 -13.61
C ARG A 85 16.38 10.13 -14.86
N ARG A 86 17.07 9.01 -14.73
CA ARG A 86 17.66 8.31 -15.87
C ARG A 86 16.58 7.65 -16.75
N MET A 87 15.58 7.02 -16.13
CA MET A 87 14.42 6.46 -16.85
C MET A 87 13.65 7.56 -17.58
N GLU A 88 13.51 8.74 -16.97
CA GLU A 88 12.91 9.92 -17.62
C GLU A 88 13.73 10.40 -18.82
N ALA A 89 15.04 10.49 -18.68
CA ALA A 89 15.94 10.88 -19.77
C ALA A 89 15.88 9.91 -20.97
N ARG A 90 15.58 8.62 -20.74
CA ARG A 90 15.34 7.62 -21.79
C ARG A 90 13.92 7.67 -22.35
N GLY A 91 13.00 8.37 -21.68
CA GLY A 91 11.60 8.44 -22.08
C GLY A 91 10.73 7.30 -21.53
N ASP A 92 11.27 6.44 -20.66
CA ASP A 92 10.54 5.30 -20.04
C ASP A 92 9.45 5.78 -19.10
N VAL A 93 9.65 6.92 -18.43
CA VAL A 93 8.71 7.53 -17.49
C VAL A 93 8.53 9.02 -17.77
N ARG A 94 7.53 9.61 -17.14
CA ARG A 94 7.26 11.05 -17.18
C ARG A 94 7.50 11.65 -15.81
N GLY A 95 8.36 12.67 -15.73
CA GLY A 95 8.47 13.54 -14.57
C GLY A 95 7.40 14.63 -14.59
N GLY A 96 6.89 15.02 -13.44
CA GLY A 96 5.86 16.04 -13.38
C GLY A 96 5.27 16.24 -11.98
N ARG A 97 4.13 16.92 -11.94
CA ARG A 97 3.30 17.07 -10.74
C ARG A 97 1.92 16.46 -11.00
N PHE A 98 1.80 15.20 -10.69
CA PHE A 98 0.59 14.42 -10.95
C PHE A 98 -0.36 14.42 -9.75
N VAL A 99 0.19 14.44 -8.53
CA VAL A 99 -0.54 14.41 -7.28
C VAL A 99 -0.37 15.76 -6.58
N ALA A 100 -1.50 16.44 -6.34
CA ALA A 100 -1.53 17.73 -5.66
C ALA A 100 -1.05 17.59 -4.20
N ALA A 101 -0.58 18.69 -3.62
CA ALA A 101 -0.11 18.76 -2.23
C ALA A 101 1.06 17.82 -1.88
N GLN A 102 1.69 17.17 -2.87
CA GLN A 102 2.91 16.39 -2.67
C GLN A 102 4.13 17.19 -3.13
N TYR A 103 5.12 17.29 -2.24
CA TYR A 103 6.34 18.02 -2.51
C TYR A 103 7.41 17.13 -3.17
N GLY A 104 8.26 17.76 -3.97
CA GLY A 104 9.36 17.10 -4.66
C GLY A 104 8.98 16.52 -6.02
N GLU A 105 9.90 15.74 -6.58
CA GLU A 105 9.74 15.13 -7.89
C GLU A 105 8.79 13.94 -7.82
N GLN A 106 7.97 13.81 -8.84
CA GLN A 106 7.03 12.71 -9.03
C GLN A 106 7.28 12.11 -10.42
N PHE A 107 7.27 10.80 -10.51
CA PHE A 107 7.48 10.07 -11.74
C PHE A 107 6.29 9.16 -12.00
N ALA A 108 5.85 9.09 -13.24
CA ALA A 108 4.69 8.31 -13.65
C ALA A 108 4.97 7.47 -14.88
N LEU A 109 4.35 6.30 -14.95
CA LEU A 109 4.27 5.56 -16.20
C LEU A 109 3.43 6.35 -17.22
N PRO A 110 3.77 6.32 -18.52
CA PRO A 110 2.97 6.97 -19.57
C PRO A 110 1.49 6.57 -19.50
N GLU A 111 1.20 5.30 -19.29
CA GLU A 111 -0.15 4.75 -19.18
C GLU A 111 -0.90 5.31 -17.97
N ALA A 112 -0.22 5.50 -16.85
CA ALA A 112 -0.82 6.11 -15.66
C ALA A 112 -1.20 7.58 -15.89
N VAL A 113 -0.41 8.31 -16.67
CA VAL A 113 -0.73 9.70 -17.06
C VAL A 113 -1.96 9.74 -17.96
N GLU A 114 -2.08 8.81 -18.90
CA GLU A 114 -3.25 8.69 -19.77
C GLU A 114 -4.51 8.34 -18.97
N MET A 115 -4.40 7.39 -18.03
CA MET A 115 -5.51 7.04 -17.12
C MET A 115 -5.96 8.24 -16.29
N LEU A 116 -5.03 9.04 -15.75
CA LEU A 116 -5.38 10.24 -14.99
C LEU A 116 -6.12 11.27 -15.86
N ARG A 117 -5.69 11.43 -17.13
CA ARG A 117 -6.37 12.34 -18.06
C ARG A 117 -7.78 11.85 -18.39
N ALA A 118 -7.93 10.56 -18.63
CA ALA A 118 -9.24 9.95 -18.89
C ALA A 118 -10.16 10.11 -17.66
N GLN A 119 -9.65 9.83 -16.47
CA GLN A 119 -10.42 9.95 -15.22
C GLN A 119 -10.93 11.38 -14.97
N ARG A 120 -10.18 12.41 -15.40
CA ARG A 120 -10.61 13.80 -15.27
C ARG A 120 -11.84 14.17 -16.11
N GLN A 121 -12.17 13.38 -17.13
CA GLN A 121 -13.33 13.59 -18.00
C GLN A 121 -14.58 12.85 -17.50
N ILE A 122 -14.43 12.03 -16.48
CA ILE A 122 -15.55 11.26 -15.91
C ILE A 122 -16.26 12.14 -14.88
N GLU A 123 -17.55 12.34 -15.08
CA GLU A 123 -18.40 13.03 -14.11
C GLU A 123 -18.56 12.18 -12.84
N PRO A 124 -18.54 12.79 -11.65
CA PRO A 124 -18.79 12.07 -10.41
C PRO A 124 -20.13 11.35 -10.42
N SER A 125 -20.14 10.07 -10.10
CA SER A 125 -21.34 9.22 -10.07
C SER A 125 -21.99 9.16 -8.69
N GLY A 126 -21.27 9.60 -7.65
CA GLY A 126 -21.67 9.42 -6.26
C GLY A 126 -21.40 8.01 -5.73
N GLU A 127 -20.67 7.16 -6.47
CA GLU A 127 -20.37 5.80 -6.07
C GLU A 127 -19.65 5.75 -4.73
N ILE A 128 -20.18 4.93 -3.82
CA ILE A 128 -19.63 4.77 -2.47
C ILE A 128 -19.00 3.39 -2.33
N ILE A 129 -17.71 3.37 -2.00
CA ILE A 129 -16.92 2.17 -1.80
C ILE A 129 -16.45 2.13 -0.35
N THR A 130 -16.60 0.98 0.29
CA THR A 130 -16.03 0.70 1.62
C THR A 130 -14.79 -0.17 1.48
N LEU A 131 -13.66 0.29 2.02
CA LEU A 131 -12.40 -0.44 2.04
C LEU A 131 -12.02 -0.84 3.46
N HIS A 132 -11.45 -2.02 3.64
CA HIS A 132 -10.74 -2.33 4.87
C HIS A 132 -9.47 -1.48 4.99
N ALA A 133 -9.15 -1.00 6.21
CA ALA A 133 -7.94 -0.20 6.39
C ALA A 133 -6.63 -0.98 6.13
N ALA A 134 -6.68 -2.32 6.11
CA ALA A 134 -5.57 -3.18 5.71
C ALA A 134 -5.42 -3.29 4.18
N ASP A 135 -6.36 -2.75 3.40
CA ASP A 135 -6.28 -2.76 1.94
C ASP A 135 -5.09 -1.91 1.46
N PRO A 136 -4.35 -2.37 0.43
CA PRO A 136 -3.27 -1.58 -0.18
C PRO A 136 -3.70 -0.20 -0.71
N LEU A 137 -4.98 -0.02 -1.04
CA LEU A 137 -5.57 1.27 -1.44
C LEU A 137 -5.79 2.23 -0.26
N ASN A 138 -5.54 1.82 0.98
CA ASN A 138 -5.54 2.74 2.10
C ASN A 138 -4.37 3.72 1.99
N LEU A 139 -4.59 4.85 1.34
CA LEU A 139 -3.63 5.94 1.15
C LEU A 139 -3.93 7.13 2.07
N SER A 140 -4.61 6.88 3.21
CA SER A 140 -4.83 7.89 4.26
C SER A 140 -3.51 8.44 4.79
N GLY A 141 -3.45 9.75 5.02
CA GLY A 141 -2.23 10.45 5.41
C GLY A 141 -1.19 10.61 4.30
N ILE A 142 -1.46 10.14 3.08
CA ILE A 142 -0.59 10.29 1.90
C ILE A 142 -1.35 11.05 0.80
N LEU A 143 -2.42 10.46 0.25
CA LEU A 143 -3.26 11.11 -0.77
C LEU A 143 -4.46 11.83 -0.16
N PHE A 144 -5.03 11.27 0.89
CA PHE A 144 -6.15 11.86 1.59
C PHE A 144 -5.63 12.75 2.74
N PRO A 145 -6.17 13.95 2.91
CA PRO A 145 -5.81 14.83 4.03
C PRO A 145 -6.21 14.20 5.35
N GLY A 146 -5.48 14.55 6.42
CA GLY A 146 -5.75 14.05 7.76
C GLY A 146 -4.75 13.00 8.23
N GLU A 147 -5.10 12.32 9.30
CA GLU A 147 -4.25 11.32 9.93
C GLU A 147 -4.22 10.01 9.13
N LYS A 148 -3.10 9.30 9.22
CA LYS A 148 -2.99 7.94 8.71
C LYS A 148 -3.91 7.00 9.51
N ILE A 149 -4.79 6.30 8.82
CA ILE A 149 -5.65 5.27 9.41
C ILE A 149 -4.86 3.97 9.46
N PRO A 150 -4.59 3.43 10.66
CA PRO A 150 -3.81 2.20 10.81
C PRO A 150 -4.48 1.00 10.12
N ALA A 151 -3.68 0.14 9.52
CA ALA A 151 -4.10 -1.09 8.84
C ALA A 151 -4.51 -2.18 9.86
N LEU A 152 -5.57 -1.93 10.61
CA LEU A 152 -6.12 -2.85 11.61
C LEU A 152 -7.46 -3.43 11.12
N SER A 153 -7.74 -4.68 11.46
CA SER A 153 -8.91 -5.43 10.99
C SER A 153 -10.26 -4.79 11.31
N GLY A 154 -10.35 -4.01 12.39
CA GLY A 154 -11.55 -3.29 12.80
C GLY A 154 -11.69 -1.89 12.19
N HIS A 155 -10.78 -1.46 11.33
CA HIS A 155 -10.82 -0.14 10.72
C HIS A 155 -11.27 -0.23 9.27
N ARG A 156 -12.06 0.74 8.83
CA ARG A 156 -12.58 0.83 7.45
C ARG A 156 -12.53 2.27 6.96
N LEU A 157 -12.45 2.43 5.66
CA LEU A 157 -12.52 3.71 4.97
C LEU A 157 -13.76 3.73 4.10
N LEU A 158 -14.38 4.88 4.00
CA LEU A 158 -15.51 5.14 3.12
C LEU A 158 -15.10 6.17 2.07
N LEU A 159 -15.14 5.76 0.83
CA LEU A 159 -14.78 6.60 -0.31
C LEU A 159 -16.04 6.92 -1.12
N ARG A 160 -16.17 8.16 -1.58
CA ARG A 160 -17.16 8.56 -2.59
C ARG A 160 -16.40 9.08 -3.81
N ASP A 161 -16.63 8.46 -4.96
CA ASP A 161 -15.89 8.78 -6.20
C ASP A 161 -14.37 8.83 -6.00
N GLY A 162 -13.81 7.91 -5.19
CA GLY A 162 -12.40 7.84 -4.87
C GLY A 162 -11.91 8.83 -3.79
N LEU A 163 -12.75 9.73 -3.27
CA LEU A 163 -12.40 10.66 -2.20
C LEU A 163 -12.82 10.12 -0.84
N LEU A 164 -11.93 10.23 0.15
CA LEU A 164 -12.20 9.81 1.53
C LEU A 164 -13.26 10.73 2.16
N ILE A 165 -14.46 10.21 2.41
CA ILE A 165 -15.56 10.94 3.06
C ILE A 165 -15.78 10.56 4.53
N GLY A 166 -15.24 9.41 4.96
CA GLY A 166 -15.34 8.96 6.34
C GLY A 166 -14.52 7.70 6.61
N TYR A 167 -14.41 7.36 7.88
CA TYR A 167 -13.72 6.15 8.30
C TYR A 167 -14.22 5.64 9.65
N LEU A 168 -14.07 4.34 9.87
CA LEU A 168 -14.29 3.67 11.14
C LEU A 168 -12.93 3.44 11.82
N ARG A 169 -12.80 3.92 13.06
CA ARG A 169 -11.64 3.64 13.92
C ARG A 169 -12.12 2.99 15.21
N GLY A 170 -11.86 1.72 15.36
CA GLY A 170 -12.44 0.92 16.45
C GLY A 170 -13.96 0.84 16.32
N LYS A 171 -14.70 1.51 17.20
CA LYS A 171 -16.17 1.58 17.18
C LYS A 171 -16.71 2.95 16.81
N THR A 172 -15.83 3.89 16.50
CA THR A 172 -16.21 5.29 16.25
C THR A 172 -16.12 5.60 14.76
N CYS A 173 -17.22 6.11 14.20
CA CYS A 173 -17.26 6.64 12.84
C CYS A 173 -16.87 8.11 12.85
N HIS A 174 -16.02 8.49 11.92
CA HIS A 174 -15.57 9.86 11.68
C HIS A 174 -15.88 10.23 10.23
N PHE A 175 -16.45 11.42 10.01
CA PHE A 175 -16.62 11.96 8.67
C PHE A 175 -15.62 13.07 8.41
N THR A 176 -15.04 13.08 7.22
CA THR A 176 -14.02 14.06 6.78
C THR A 176 -14.64 15.23 6.02
N VAL A 177 -15.92 15.11 5.66
CA VAL A 177 -16.71 16.12 4.96
C VAL A 177 -18.04 16.33 5.70
N PRO A 178 -18.69 17.48 5.53
CA PRO A 178 -20.04 17.68 6.04
C PRO A 178 -20.99 16.64 5.44
N ILE A 179 -21.75 15.96 6.28
CA ILE A 179 -22.74 14.94 5.90
C ILE A 179 -24.09 15.36 6.48
N SER A 180 -25.16 15.18 5.72
CA SER A 180 -26.52 15.39 6.22
C SER A 180 -26.86 14.35 7.31
N GLU A 181 -27.79 14.66 8.20
CA GLU A 181 -28.21 13.70 9.24
C GLU A 181 -28.84 12.44 8.62
N GLU A 182 -29.57 12.60 7.51
CA GLU A 182 -30.18 11.51 6.77
C GLU A 182 -29.14 10.56 6.19
N ASP A 183 -28.12 11.10 5.49
CA ASP A 183 -27.02 10.31 4.92
C ASP A 183 -26.15 9.68 5.99
N ALA A 184 -25.96 10.36 7.12
CA ALA A 184 -25.05 9.91 8.17
C ALA A 184 -25.42 8.53 8.72
N TRP A 185 -26.70 8.21 8.82
CA TRP A 185 -27.15 6.89 9.27
C TRP A 185 -26.79 5.80 8.26
N GLU A 186 -27.08 6.02 6.98
CA GLU A 186 -26.76 5.06 5.92
C GLU A 186 -25.25 4.83 5.81
N LEU A 187 -24.47 5.91 5.80
CA LEU A 187 -23.02 5.85 5.67
C LEU A 187 -22.34 5.17 6.88
N LYS A 188 -22.88 5.36 8.09
CA LYS A 188 -22.44 4.62 9.28
C LYS A 188 -22.68 3.11 9.13
N ASN A 189 -23.85 2.72 8.63
CA ASN A 189 -24.17 1.30 8.42
C ASN A 189 -23.25 0.64 7.37
N ARG A 190 -22.77 1.38 6.38
CA ARG A 190 -21.79 0.89 5.40
C ARG A 190 -20.38 0.72 6.00
N LEU A 191 -20.07 1.43 7.09
CA LEU A 191 -18.78 1.34 7.78
C LEU A 191 -18.72 0.22 8.82
N ILE A 192 -19.85 -0.20 9.38
CA ILE A 192 -19.94 -1.25 10.40
C ILE A 192 -20.01 -2.63 9.72
#